data_0758d4ede9773a0e118905afd50ad4da
#
_entry.id   0758d4ede9773a0e118905afd50ad4da
#
_cell.length_a   1.000
_cell.length_b   1.000
_cell.length_c   1.000
_cell.angle_alpha   90.00
_cell.angle_beta   90.00
_cell.angle_gamma   90.00
#
_symmetry.space_group_name_H-M   'P 1'
#
loop_
_entity.id
_entity.type
_entity.pdbx_description
1 polymer ?
#
loop_
_entity_poly.entity_id
_entity_poly.type
_entity_poly.pdbx_seq_one_letter_code
_entity_poly.pdbx_strand_id
1 'polypeptide(L)'
;MKRKQYEKTLGKLQVRLVHLQQYVKEKGLRVIVIFEGRDGAGKGGTIKAITERVSPRVFRVIALPAPSDREKSQVYMQRYVQHFPAAGEIVIFDRSWYNRAGVEYVMGFCTPKEHKRFLELCPEIEKFIVGGGTILIKLWLEVGNDEQERRFEARVNDPVRQWKLSPMDLPSRERWYDYSKARDIMLKKTDTRIAPWYIVRSDDKRAARLNVIEHLLSKIPYKKVKTKKVKLPKRSKKGAYDDDATIARRRFVAERY
;
A
#
# COMPACT_ATOMS: atom_id res chain seq x y z
N MET A 1 0.76 -22.44 -0.97
CA MET A 1 1.75 -22.49 0.15
C MET A 1 1.05 -22.86 1.46
N LYS A 2 1.65 -23.77 2.31
CA LYS A 2 1.14 -24.15 3.65
C LYS A 2 1.24 -22.97 4.62
N ARG A 3 0.23 -22.81 5.52
CA ARG A 3 0.13 -21.66 6.46
C ARG A 3 1.37 -21.49 7.34
N LYS A 4 1.83 -22.55 8.00
CA LYS A 4 3.03 -22.54 8.87
C LYS A 4 4.29 -22.05 8.15
N GLN A 5 4.50 -22.50 6.89
CA GLN A 5 5.61 -22.04 6.07
C GLN A 5 5.52 -20.57 5.71
N TYR A 6 4.31 -20.10 5.34
CA TYR A 6 4.04 -18.70 5.06
C TYR A 6 4.37 -17.82 6.27
N GLU A 7 3.83 -18.15 7.45
CA GLU A 7 4.04 -17.37 8.68
C GLU A 7 5.52 -17.29 9.06
N LYS A 8 6.26 -18.42 8.97
CA LYS A 8 7.71 -18.45 9.21
C LYS A 8 8.48 -17.55 8.24
N THR A 9 8.15 -17.60 6.95
CA THR A 9 8.83 -16.78 5.93
C THR A 9 8.48 -15.32 6.08
N LEU A 10 7.18 -15.00 6.30
CA LEU A 10 6.71 -13.64 6.53
C LEU A 10 7.42 -13.00 7.72
N GLY A 11 7.55 -13.71 8.85
CA GLY A 11 8.25 -13.19 10.01
C GLY A 11 9.71 -12.81 9.73
N LYS A 12 10.44 -13.62 8.93
CA LYS A 12 11.80 -13.28 8.50
C LYS A 12 11.83 -12.02 7.62
N LEU A 13 10.87 -11.87 6.72
CA LEU A 13 10.78 -10.72 5.85
C LEU A 13 10.38 -9.45 6.61
N GLN A 14 9.50 -9.55 7.60
CA GLN A 14 9.13 -8.45 8.48
C GLN A 14 10.31 -7.92 9.28
N VAL A 15 11.22 -8.80 9.75
CA VAL A 15 12.47 -8.35 10.37
C VAL A 15 13.33 -7.54 9.37
N ARG A 16 13.41 -7.99 8.12
CA ARG A 16 14.13 -7.23 7.07
C ARG A 16 13.48 -5.88 6.78
N LEU A 17 12.15 -5.80 6.78
CA LEU A 17 11.42 -4.52 6.65
C LEU A 17 11.73 -3.55 7.81
N VAL A 18 11.91 -4.06 9.04
CA VAL A 18 12.35 -3.23 10.18
C VAL A 18 13.76 -2.67 9.93
N HIS A 19 14.69 -3.46 9.40
CA HIS A 19 16.01 -2.95 9.03
C HIS A 19 15.94 -1.92 7.89
N LEU A 20 15.10 -2.16 6.88
CA LEU A 20 14.83 -1.20 5.82
C LEU A 20 14.31 0.13 6.39
N GLN A 21 13.31 0.07 7.27
CA GLN A 21 12.74 1.24 7.95
C GLN A 21 13.81 2.08 8.66
N GLN A 22 14.68 1.42 9.43
CA GLN A 22 15.75 2.10 10.15
C GLN A 22 16.70 2.81 9.18
N TYR A 23 17.07 2.14 8.09
CA TYR A 23 17.95 2.67 7.07
C TYR A 23 17.33 3.86 6.33
N VAL A 24 16.06 3.74 5.91
CA VAL A 24 15.32 4.82 5.25
C VAL A 24 15.28 6.07 6.12
N LYS A 25 14.99 5.89 7.42
CA LYS A 25 14.99 7.00 8.38
C LYS A 25 16.38 7.61 8.56
N GLU A 26 17.43 6.80 8.73
CA GLU A 26 18.81 7.26 8.94
C GLU A 26 19.36 8.03 7.72
N LYS A 27 19.04 7.55 6.51
CA LYS A 27 19.55 8.12 5.26
C LYS A 27 18.64 9.20 4.67
N GLY A 28 17.50 9.46 5.27
CA GLY A 28 16.54 10.44 4.76
C GLY A 28 15.99 10.07 3.38
N LEU A 29 15.89 8.77 3.06
CA LEU A 29 15.34 8.35 1.77
C LEU A 29 13.86 8.70 1.68
N ARG A 30 13.40 9.04 0.47
CA ARG A 30 12.00 9.23 0.14
C ARG A 30 11.55 8.10 -0.78
N VAL A 31 10.52 7.37 -0.38
CA VAL A 31 10.05 6.23 -1.14
C VAL A 31 8.55 6.32 -1.36
N ILE A 32 8.12 6.12 -2.59
CA ILE A 32 6.71 5.98 -2.98
C ILE A 32 6.53 4.56 -3.53
N VAL A 33 5.54 3.84 -2.99
CA VAL A 33 5.11 2.54 -3.50
C VAL A 33 3.66 2.65 -3.94
N ILE A 34 3.39 2.36 -5.18
CA ILE A 34 2.04 2.35 -5.75
C ILE A 34 1.53 0.92 -5.82
N PHE A 35 0.35 0.70 -5.26
CA PHE A 35 -0.41 -0.54 -5.39
C PHE A 35 -1.61 -0.33 -6.29
N GLU A 36 -1.52 -0.84 -7.49
CA GLU A 36 -2.61 -0.90 -8.45
C GLU A 36 -3.00 -2.34 -8.75
N GLY A 37 -4.10 -2.53 -9.46
CA GLY A 37 -4.61 -3.84 -9.82
C GLY A 37 -6.12 -3.95 -9.67
N ARG A 38 -6.67 -5.05 -10.16
CA ARG A 38 -8.10 -5.31 -10.18
C ARG A 38 -8.70 -5.35 -8.77
N ASP A 39 -10.00 -5.15 -8.70
CA ASP A 39 -10.74 -5.41 -7.46
C ASP A 39 -10.65 -6.91 -7.13
N GLY A 40 -10.53 -7.21 -5.85
CA GLY A 40 -10.27 -8.59 -5.44
C GLY A 40 -8.80 -9.05 -5.54
N ALA A 41 -7.89 -8.31 -6.19
CA ALA A 41 -6.48 -8.71 -6.36
C ALA A 41 -5.68 -8.85 -5.05
N GLY A 42 -6.14 -8.26 -3.93
CA GLY A 42 -5.51 -8.46 -2.63
C GLY A 42 -4.55 -7.35 -2.20
N LYS A 43 -4.66 -6.16 -2.79
CA LYS A 43 -3.87 -4.96 -2.47
C LYS A 43 -3.80 -4.69 -0.96
N GLY A 44 -4.92 -4.40 -0.31
CA GLY A 44 -4.96 -4.08 1.12
C GLY A 44 -4.40 -5.19 2.04
N GLY A 45 -4.58 -6.48 1.67
CA GLY A 45 -3.99 -7.59 2.43
C GLY A 45 -2.47 -7.70 2.28
N THR A 46 -1.93 -7.25 1.14
CA THR A 46 -0.48 -7.18 0.90
C THR A 46 0.13 -5.99 1.63
N ILE A 47 -0.53 -4.84 1.56
CA ILE A 47 -0.14 -3.63 2.30
C ILE A 47 -0.13 -3.91 3.81
N LYS A 48 -1.16 -4.58 4.35
CA LYS A 48 -1.20 -4.99 5.75
C LYS A 48 0.00 -5.87 6.13
N ALA A 49 0.35 -6.86 5.30
CA ALA A 49 1.49 -7.75 5.58
C ALA A 49 2.84 -7.00 5.63
N ILE A 50 2.97 -5.90 4.85
CA ILE A 50 4.14 -5.02 4.86
C ILE A 50 4.14 -4.17 6.13
N THR A 51 3.00 -3.59 6.50
CA THR A 51 2.93 -2.53 7.52
C THR A 51 2.72 -3.03 8.95
N GLU A 52 2.38 -4.30 9.12
CA GLU A 52 1.98 -4.89 10.42
C GLU A 52 3.05 -4.76 11.53
N ARG A 53 4.34 -4.79 11.15
CA ARG A 53 5.46 -4.81 12.11
C ARG A 53 6.41 -3.62 11.99
N VAL A 54 6.03 -2.61 11.24
CA VAL A 54 6.82 -1.38 11.04
C VAL A 54 6.10 -0.17 11.62
N SER A 55 6.83 0.92 11.81
CA SER A 55 6.27 2.15 12.39
C SER A 55 5.36 2.87 11.38
N PRO A 56 4.13 3.22 11.74
CA PRO A 56 3.25 4.02 10.90
C PRO A 56 3.74 5.46 10.68
N ARG A 57 4.73 5.91 11.47
CA ARG A 57 5.40 7.20 11.27
C ARG A 57 6.39 7.19 10.12
N VAL A 58 6.84 6.01 9.70
CA VAL A 58 7.77 5.81 8.59
C VAL A 58 7.05 5.21 7.39
N PHE A 59 6.23 4.20 7.60
CA PHE A 59 5.37 3.61 6.57
C PHE A 59 3.98 4.20 6.66
N ARG A 60 3.66 5.17 5.81
CA ARG A 60 2.34 5.77 5.72
C ARG A 60 1.54 5.15 4.59
N VAL A 61 0.32 4.74 4.89
CA VAL A 61 -0.62 4.20 3.88
C VAL A 61 -1.62 5.28 3.53
N ILE A 62 -1.75 5.56 2.25
CA ILE A 62 -2.67 6.54 1.68
C ILE A 62 -3.67 5.81 0.81
N ALA A 63 -4.94 5.87 1.23
CA ALA A 63 -6.09 5.37 0.48
C ALA A 63 -7.10 6.51 0.36
N LEU A 64 -7.07 7.23 -0.76
CA LEU A 64 -7.92 8.40 -0.93
C LEU A 64 -9.35 7.98 -1.29
N PRO A 65 -10.37 8.63 -0.72
CA PRO A 65 -11.77 8.43 -1.11
C PRO A 65 -12.03 8.98 -2.53
N ALA A 66 -13.27 8.91 -3.00
CA ALA A 66 -13.69 9.64 -4.19
C ALA A 66 -13.35 11.14 -4.04
N PRO A 67 -12.92 11.82 -5.13
CA PRO A 67 -12.56 13.23 -5.04
C PRO A 67 -13.77 14.10 -4.66
N SER A 68 -13.55 15.04 -3.74
CA SER A 68 -14.51 16.09 -3.42
C SER A 68 -14.72 17.02 -4.62
N ASP A 69 -15.79 17.84 -4.61
CA ASP A 69 -16.04 18.78 -5.70
C ASP A 69 -14.92 19.81 -5.85
N ARG A 70 -14.30 20.22 -4.73
CA ARG A 70 -13.10 21.06 -4.76
C ARG A 70 -11.95 20.35 -5.48
N GLU A 71 -11.66 19.09 -5.13
CA GLU A 71 -10.57 18.32 -5.75
C GLU A 71 -10.80 18.05 -7.24
N LYS A 72 -12.07 17.90 -7.67
CA LYS A 72 -12.43 17.77 -9.10
C LYS A 72 -12.08 19.03 -9.91
N SER A 73 -12.10 20.20 -9.28
CA SER A 73 -11.76 21.49 -9.90
C SER A 73 -10.27 21.82 -9.87
N GLN A 74 -9.46 21.05 -9.14
CA GLN A 74 -8.02 21.23 -9.00
C GLN A 74 -7.22 20.51 -10.11
N VAL A 75 -5.94 20.83 -10.20
CA VAL A 75 -5.02 20.02 -11.02
C VAL A 75 -5.02 18.57 -10.48
N TYR A 76 -5.26 17.62 -11.36
CA TYR A 76 -5.48 16.21 -10.99
C TYR A 76 -4.46 15.63 -9.99
N MET A 77 -3.18 15.92 -10.20
CA MET A 77 -2.10 15.43 -9.34
C MET A 77 -2.08 16.06 -7.94
N GLN A 78 -2.74 17.21 -7.74
CA GLN A 78 -2.65 17.98 -6.51
C GLN A 78 -3.09 17.18 -5.27
N ARG A 79 -4.16 16.37 -5.41
CA ARG A 79 -4.64 15.52 -4.32
C ARG A 79 -3.68 14.41 -3.91
N TYR A 80 -2.72 14.03 -4.75
CA TYR A 80 -1.72 13.01 -4.45
C TYR A 80 -0.41 13.62 -3.95
N VAL A 81 0.03 14.72 -4.53
CA VAL A 81 1.31 15.38 -4.22
C VAL A 81 1.41 15.79 -2.75
N GLN A 82 0.32 16.24 -2.13
CA GLN A 82 0.29 16.62 -0.71
C GLN A 82 0.64 15.46 0.24
N HIS A 83 0.57 14.22 -0.22
CA HIS A 83 0.87 13.02 0.55
C HIS A 83 2.26 12.46 0.27
N PHE A 84 3.05 13.08 -0.58
CA PHE A 84 4.39 12.57 -0.91
C PHE A 84 5.29 12.50 0.32
N PRO A 85 6.29 11.62 0.31
CA PRO A 85 7.14 11.38 1.47
C PRO A 85 8.06 12.56 1.77
N ALA A 86 8.17 12.90 3.03
CA ALA A 86 9.31 13.65 3.54
C ALA A 86 10.56 12.74 3.65
N ALA A 87 11.72 13.34 3.92
CA ALA A 87 12.95 12.58 4.15
C ALA A 87 12.76 11.57 5.30
N GLY A 88 13.08 10.31 5.06
CA GLY A 88 12.92 9.22 6.01
C GLY A 88 11.55 8.54 6.02
N GLU A 89 10.71 8.80 5.01
CA GLU A 89 9.37 8.21 4.90
C GLU A 89 9.21 7.29 3.69
N ILE A 90 8.35 6.28 3.85
CA ILE A 90 7.84 5.40 2.80
C ILE A 90 6.33 5.60 2.73
N VAL A 91 5.85 6.12 1.62
CA VAL A 91 4.41 6.29 1.37
C VAL A 91 3.92 5.18 0.46
N ILE A 92 2.92 4.46 0.91
CA ILE A 92 2.25 3.39 0.16
C ILE A 92 0.88 3.90 -0.27
N PHE A 93 0.67 4.02 -1.57
CA PHE A 93 -0.64 4.35 -2.13
C PHE A 93 -1.44 3.05 -2.40
N ASP A 94 -2.57 2.85 -1.71
CA ASP A 94 -3.59 1.86 -2.08
C ASP A 94 -4.53 2.50 -3.07
N ARG A 95 -4.26 2.31 -4.35
CA ARG A 95 -4.68 3.10 -5.51
C ARG A 95 -4.03 4.50 -5.52
N SER A 96 -3.77 4.99 -6.69
CA SER A 96 -2.98 6.20 -6.90
C SER A 96 -3.57 7.09 -8.00
N TRP A 97 -2.75 7.99 -8.52
CA TRP A 97 -3.09 8.77 -9.72
C TRP A 97 -3.45 7.91 -10.94
N TYR A 98 -3.10 6.65 -10.94
CA TYR A 98 -3.47 5.69 -11.97
C TYR A 98 -4.97 5.32 -11.96
N ASN A 99 -5.76 5.77 -10.97
CA ASN A 99 -7.22 5.72 -11.05
C ASN A 99 -7.74 6.33 -12.37
N ARG A 100 -7.10 7.40 -12.89
CA ARG A 100 -7.44 8.03 -14.17
C ARG A 100 -7.20 7.11 -15.37
N ALA A 101 -6.20 6.25 -15.30
CA ALA A 101 -5.92 5.27 -16.36
C ALA A 101 -6.83 4.03 -16.28
N GLY A 102 -7.37 3.72 -15.10
CA GLY A 102 -8.18 2.54 -14.83
C GLY A 102 -9.65 2.88 -14.56
N VAL A 103 -10.01 2.89 -13.28
CA VAL A 103 -11.41 2.98 -12.84
C VAL A 103 -12.12 4.24 -13.35
N GLU A 104 -11.46 5.39 -13.35
CA GLU A 104 -12.12 6.63 -13.78
C GLU A 104 -12.46 6.58 -15.29
N TYR A 105 -11.58 6.03 -16.11
CA TYR A 105 -11.81 5.88 -17.54
C TYR A 105 -12.87 4.81 -17.84
N VAL A 106 -12.72 3.62 -17.26
CA VAL A 106 -13.63 2.49 -17.52
C VAL A 106 -15.05 2.81 -17.06
N MET A 107 -15.21 3.51 -15.95
CA MET A 107 -16.51 3.84 -15.36
C MET A 107 -17.08 5.18 -15.86
N GLY A 108 -16.37 5.89 -16.73
CA GLY A 108 -16.84 7.16 -17.28
C GLY A 108 -16.76 8.34 -16.30
N PHE A 109 -15.90 8.25 -15.27
CA PHE A 109 -15.70 9.35 -14.31
C PHE A 109 -14.71 10.41 -14.81
N CYS A 110 -14.05 10.16 -15.94
CA CYS A 110 -13.28 11.13 -16.68
C CYS A 110 -13.59 11.04 -18.17
N THR A 111 -13.36 12.13 -18.89
CA THR A 111 -13.52 12.17 -20.34
C THR A 111 -12.37 11.44 -21.05
N PRO A 112 -12.57 10.95 -22.29
CA PRO A 112 -11.48 10.37 -23.10
C PRO A 112 -10.31 11.35 -23.29
N LYS A 113 -10.58 12.65 -23.36
CA LYS A 113 -9.56 13.70 -23.48
C LYS A 113 -8.68 13.78 -22.21
N GLU A 114 -9.28 13.74 -21.03
CA GLU A 114 -8.57 13.75 -19.75
C GLU A 114 -7.74 12.48 -19.56
N HIS A 115 -8.29 11.32 -19.91
CA HIS A 115 -7.57 10.04 -19.88
C HIS A 115 -6.34 10.08 -20.78
N LYS A 116 -6.50 10.49 -22.05
CA LYS A 116 -5.39 10.62 -23.00
C LYS A 116 -4.32 11.57 -22.47
N ARG A 117 -4.74 12.75 -22.01
CA ARG A 117 -3.84 13.77 -21.45
C ARG A 117 -3.07 13.26 -20.24
N PHE A 118 -3.74 12.52 -19.37
CA PHE A 118 -3.09 11.91 -18.20
C PHE A 118 -2.00 10.92 -18.62
N LEU A 119 -2.28 10.02 -19.57
CA LEU A 119 -1.29 9.04 -20.04
C LEU A 119 -0.08 9.67 -20.72
N GLU A 120 -0.25 10.83 -21.35
CA GLU A 120 0.84 11.60 -21.97
C GLU A 120 1.71 12.29 -20.91
N LEU A 121 1.12 12.84 -19.85
CA LEU A 121 1.82 13.62 -18.83
C LEU A 121 2.39 12.76 -17.69
N CYS A 122 1.78 11.62 -17.39
CA CYS A 122 2.16 10.79 -16.24
C CYS A 122 3.64 10.39 -16.24
N PRO A 123 4.25 9.94 -17.36
CA PRO A 123 5.69 9.64 -17.42
C PRO A 123 6.58 10.84 -17.07
N GLU A 124 6.21 12.04 -17.48
CA GLU A 124 7.00 13.26 -17.20
C GLU A 124 6.90 13.65 -15.71
N ILE A 125 5.73 13.48 -15.11
CA ILE A 125 5.53 13.69 -13.68
C ILE A 125 6.37 12.68 -12.87
N GLU A 126 6.34 11.42 -13.26
CA GLU A 126 7.12 10.36 -12.60
C GLU A 126 8.63 10.59 -12.78
N LYS A 127 9.06 11.04 -13.95
CA LYS A 127 10.46 11.46 -14.21
C LYS A 127 10.88 12.60 -13.28
N PHE A 128 10.01 13.60 -13.06
CA PHE A 128 10.25 14.68 -12.11
C PHE A 128 10.38 14.16 -10.68
N ILE A 129 9.48 13.27 -10.24
CA ILE A 129 9.51 12.66 -8.90
C ILE A 129 10.83 11.90 -8.67
N VAL A 130 11.22 11.05 -9.62
CA VAL A 130 12.44 10.23 -9.52
C VAL A 130 13.68 11.09 -9.67
N GLY A 131 13.67 12.07 -10.57
CA GLY A 131 14.76 13.04 -10.75
C GLY A 131 15.02 13.88 -9.50
N GLY A 132 13.98 14.13 -8.68
CA GLY A 132 14.09 14.74 -7.36
C GLY A 132 14.63 13.82 -6.26
N GLY A 133 15.10 12.61 -6.61
CA GLY A 133 15.70 11.65 -5.67
C GLY A 133 14.69 10.80 -4.88
N THR A 134 13.44 10.74 -5.30
CA THR A 134 12.43 9.85 -4.71
C THR A 134 12.46 8.48 -5.41
N ILE A 135 12.53 7.40 -4.64
CA ILE A 135 12.42 6.04 -5.16
C ILE A 135 10.94 5.76 -5.41
N LEU A 136 10.58 5.51 -6.67
CA LEU A 136 9.22 5.19 -7.08
C LEU A 136 9.13 3.72 -7.51
N ILE A 137 8.25 2.95 -6.86
CA ILE A 137 8.00 1.54 -7.16
C ILE A 137 6.53 1.38 -7.52
N LYS A 138 6.25 0.89 -8.72
CA LYS A 138 4.89 0.68 -9.22
C LYS A 138 4.57 -0.81 -9.30
N LEU A 139 3.53 -1.23 -8.57
CA LEU A 139 3.10 -2.63 -8.48
C LEU A 139 1.69 -2.77 -9.05
N TRP A 140 1.54 -3.65 -10.02
CA TRP A 140 0.24 -4.09 -10.50
C TRP A 140 -0.04 -5.51 -10.01
N LEU A 141 -1.04 -5.67 -9.14
CA LEU A 141 -1.49 -6.98 -8.68
C LEU A 141 -2.49 -7.54 -9.68
N GLU A 142 -2.07 -8.56 -10.40
CA GLU A 142 -2.91 -9.28 -11.38
C GLU A 142 -3.55 -10.50 -10.72
N VAL A 143 -4.87 -10.59 -10.81
CA VAL A 143 -5.68 -11.73 -10.39
C VAL A 143 -6.39 -12.30 -11.60
N GLY A 144 -6.44 -13.62 -11.70
CA GLY A 144 -7.20 -14.31 -12.75
C GLY A 144 -8.71 -14.13 -12.58
N ASN A 145 -9.46 -14.29 -13.68
CA ASN A 145 -10.90 -14.07 -13.71
C ASN A 145 -11.62 -14.99 -12.70
N ASP A 146 -11.35 -16.28 -12.75
CA ASP A 146 -11.98 -17.28 -11.88
C ASP A 146 -11.64 -17.06 -10.41
N GLU A 147 -10.39 -16.67 -10.12
CA GLU A 147 -9.98 -16.37 -8.75
C GLU A 147 -10.64 -15.08 -8.22
N GLN A 148 -10.83 -14.07 -9.07
CA GLN A 148 -11.57 -12.87 -8.69
C GLN A 148 -13.01 -13.22 -8.32
N GLU A 149 -13.68 -14.04 -9.14
CA GLU A 149 -15.05 -14.53 -8.90
C GLU A 149 -15.14 -15.23 -7.56
N ARG A 150 -14.32 -16.25 -7.36
CA ARG A 150 -14.23 -16.99 -6.10
C ARG A 150 -14.01 -16.09 -4.88
N ARG A 151 -13.24 -14.99 -5.04
CA ARG A 151 -13.01 -14.01 -3.98
C ARG A 151 -14.23 -13.16 -3.68
N PHE A 152 -15.00 -12.80 -4.68
CA PHE A 152 -16.23 -12.03 -4.50
C PHE A 152 -17.29 -12.88 -3.85
N GLU A 153 -17.50 -14.12 -4.30
CA GLU A 153 -18.41 -15.07 -3.66
C GLU A 153 -18.07 -15.29 -2.18
N ALA A 154 -16.77 -15.48 -1.88
CA ALA A 154 -16.31 -15.62 -0.50
C ALA A 154 -16.51 -14.36 0.36
N ARG A 155 -16.70 -13.17 -0.24
CA ARG A 155 -17.06 -11.94 0.50
C ARG A 155 -18.55 -11.85 0.74
N VAL A 156 -19.37 -12.22 -0.25
CA VAL A 156 -20.85 -12.26 -0.12
C VAL A 156 -21.26 -13.14 1.05
N ASN A 157 -20.61 -14.29 1.19
CA ASN A 157 -20.96 -15.32 2.17
C ASN A 157 -20.26 -15.18 3.54
N ASP A 158 -19.46 -14.14 3.76
CA ASP A 158 -18.73 -13.93 5.02
C ASP A 158 -19.08 -12.58 5.66
N PRO A 159 -19.87 -12.56 6.76
CA PRO A 159 -20.29 -11.33 7.44
C PRO A 159 -19.12 -10.41 7.82
N VAL A 160 -17.94 -10.99 8.12
CA VAL A 160 -16.73 -10.22 8.47
C VAL A 160 -16.09 -9.57 7.25
N ARG A 161 -16.48 -9.97 6.03
CA ARG A 161 -15.90 -9.50 4.76
C ARG A 161 -16.88 -8.79 3.85
N GLN A 162 -18.17 -8.85 4.12
CA GLN A 162 -19.20 -8.19 3.30
C GLN A 162 -18.94 -6.70 3.12
N TRP A 163 -18.47 -6.01 4.15
CA TRP A 163 -18.11 -4.59 4.05
C TRP A 163 -17.03 -4.27 3.01
N LYS A 164 -16.30 -5.29 2.51
CA LYS A 164 -15.30 -5.14 1.44
C LYS A 164 -15.90 -5.18 0.03
N LEU A 165 -17.19 -5.52 -0.06
CA LEU A 165 -17.92 -5.42 -1.32
C LEU A 165 -18.35 -3.95 -1.47
N SER A 166 -17.69 -3.26 -2.37
CA SER A 166 -18.08 -1.90 -2.73
C SER A 166 -19.14 -1.92 -3.84
N PRO A 167 -19.94 -0.84 -3.98
CA PRO A 167 -20.82 -0.68 -5.14
C PRO A 167 -20.12 -0.75 -6.49
N MET A 168 -18.78 -0.61 -6.49
CA MET A 168 -17.96 -0.66 -7.70
C MET A 168 -17.49 -2.07 -8.06
N ASP A 169 -17.53 -3.04 -7.12
CA ASP A 169 -17.02 -4.39 -7.38
C ASP A 169 -17.87 -5.14 -8.44
N LEU A 170 -19.19 -5.02 -8.41
CA LEU A 170 -20.06 -5.65 -9.39
C LEU A 170 -19.89 -5.06 -10.80
N PRO A 171 -19.99 -3.74 -11.02
CA PRO A 171 -19.72 -3.14 -12.32
C PRO A 171 -18.30 -3.41 -12.83
N SER A 172 -17.30 -3.49 -11.94
CA SER A 172 -15.94 -3.79 -12.35
C SER A 172 -15.78 -5.21 -12.87
N ARG A 173 -16.56 -6.15 -12.33
CA ARG A 173 -16.59 -7.53 -12.81
C ARG A 173 -17.24 -7.64 -14.20
N GLU A 174 -18.38 -7.01 -14.41
CA GLU A 174 -19.07 -6.99 -15.71
C GLU A 174 -18.17 -6.42 -16.82
N ARG A 175 -17.34 -5.41 -16.49
CA ARG A 175 -16.43 -4.73 -17.42
C ARG A 175 -15.01 -5.31 -17.43
N TRP A 176 -14.86 -6.61 -17.18
CA TRP A 176 -13.55 -7.28 -17.10
C TRP A 176 -12.63 -6.94 -18.26
N TYR A 177 -13.13 -7.01 -19.49
CA TYR A 177 -12.33 -6.76 -20.68
C TYR A 177 -12.01 -5.27 -20.91
N ASP A 178 -12.88 -4.37 -20.46
CA ASP A 178 -12.60 -2.93 -20.53
C ASP A 178 -11.47 -2.57 -19.56
N TYR A 179 -11.48 -3.14 -18.37
CA TYR A 179 -10.36 -3.02 -17.44
C TYR A 179 -9.07 -3.66 -17.99
N SER A 180 -9.15 -4.76 -18.74
CA SER A 180 -7.98 -5.37 -19.38
C SER A 180 -7.38 -4.43 -20.42
N LYS A 181 -8.21 -3.87 -21.30
CA LYS A 181 -7.77 -2.91 -22.32
C LYS A 181 -7.18 -1.65 -21.67
N ALA A 182 -7.83 -1.10 -20.64
CA ALA A 182 -7.33 0.07 -19.91
C ALA A 182 -5.97 -0.19 -19.28
N ARG A 183 -5.79 -1.35 -18.61
CA ARG A 183 -4.49 -1.80 -18.08
C ARG A 183 -3.42 -1.85 -19.17
N ASP A 184 -3.71 -2.49 -20.29
CA ASP A 184 -2.73 -2.70 -21.35
C ASP A 184 -2.30 -1.37 -21.99
N ILE A 185 -3.25 -0.44 -22.17
CA ILE A 185 -2.97 0.94 -22.63
C ILE A 185 -2.10 1.67 -21.59
N MET A 186 -2.46 1.59 -20.31
CA MET A 186 -1.71 2.19 -19.23
C MET A 186 -0.28 1.67 -19.19
N LEU A 187 -0.08 0.35 -19.18
CA LEU A 187 1.26 -0.25 -19.18
C LEU A 187 2.06 0.19 -20.40
N LYS A 188 1.47 0.11 -21.60
CA LYS A 188 2.16 0.52 -22.85
C LYS A 188 2.62 1.98 -22.80
N LYS A 189 1.89 2.88 -22.14
CA LYS A 189 2.17 4.32 -22.12
C LYS A 189 3.05 4.75 -20.95
N THR A 190 3.03 4.01 -19.85
CA THR A 190 3.64 4.45 -18.59
C THR A 190 4.69 3.50 -18.02
N ASP A 191 4.94 2.35 -18.66
CA ASP A 191 6.06 1.48 -18.30
C ASP A 191 7.36 2.05 -18.89
N THR A 192 8.08 2.81 -18.07
CA THR A 192 9.30 3.50 -18.51
C THR A 192 10.52 2.95 -17.78
N ARG A 193 11.71 3.12 -18.37
CA ARG A 193 12.97 2.72 -17.73
C ARG A 193 13.21 3.41 -16.37
N ILE A 194 12.70 4.64 -16.21
CA ILE A 194 12.89 5.44 -15.00
C ILE A 194 11.92 5.00 -13.90
N ALA A 195 10.69 4.66 -14.27
CA ALA A 195 9.63 4.23 -13.37
C ALA A 195 8.91 3.00 -13.96
N PRO A 196 9.51 1.81 -13.89
CA PRO A 196 8.93 0.60 -14.46
C PRO A 196 7.77 0.07 -13.63
N TRP A 197 6.84 -0.62 -14.31
CA TRP A 197 5.81 -1.42 -13.68
C TRP A 197 6.31 -2.83 -13.36
N TYR A 198 5.90 -3.35 -12.21
CA TYR A 198 6.15 -4.73 -11.81
C TYR A 198 4.82 -5.45 -11.62
N ILE A 199 4.61 -6.49 -12.42
CA ILE A 199 3.38 -7.28 -12.37
C ILE A 199 3.53 -8.37 -11.31
N VAL A 200 2.58 -8.43 -10.39
CA VAL A 200 2.54 -9.42 -9.31
C VAL A 200 1.38 -10.39 -9.55
N ARG A 201 1.67 -11.65 -9.83
CA ARG A 201 0.64 -12.70 -9.87
C ARG A 201 0.06 -12.88 -8.47
N SER A 202 -1.24 -12.71 -8.30
CA SER A 202 -1.86 -12.61 -6.98
C SER A 202 -2.90 -13.69 -6.66
N ASP A 203 -3.03 -14.72 -7.49
CA ASP A 203 -3.97 -15.82 -7.25
C ASP A 203 -3.64 -16.57 -5.95
N ASP A 204 -2.37 -16.89 -5.70
CA ASP A 204 -1.93 -17.26 -4.36
C ASP A 204 -1.57 -16.02 -3.53
N LYS A 205 -2.52 -15.57 -2.69
CA LYS A 205 -2.34 -14.40 -1.81
C LYS A 205 -1.12 -14.49 -0.90
N ARG A 206 -0.73 -15.69 -0.44
CA ARG A 206 0.41 -15.88 0.43
C ARG A 206 1.71 -15.67 -0.34
N ALA A 207 1.82 -16.31 -1.50
CA ALA A 207 2.97 -16.13 -2.38
C ALA A 207 3.11 -14.67 -2.83
N ALA A 208 2.02 -14.04 -3.27
CA ALA A 208 2.02 -12.63 -3.69
C ALA A 208 2.56 -11.70 -2.61
N ARG A 209 2.12 -11.84 -1.36
CA ARG A 209 2.60 -11.03 -0.24
C ARG A 209 4.10 -11.17 -0.01
N LEU A 210 4.61 -12.41 0.00
CA LEU A 210 6.04 -12.64 0.18
C LEU A 210 6.85 -12.08 -0.98
N ASN A 211 6.41 -12.32 -2.21
CA ASN A 211 7.08 -11.84 -3.42
C ASN A 211 7.13 -10.30 -3.47
N VAL A 212 6.04 -9.62 -3.10
CA VAL A 212 6.02 -8.15 -3.02
C VAL A 212 7.01 -7.64 -1.98
N ILE A 213 7.05 -8.24 -0.78
CA ILE A 213 7.98 -7.81 0.26
C ILE A 213 9.43 -8.03 -0.20
N GLU A 214 9.76 -9.19 -0.78
CA GLU A 214 11.09 -9.46 -1.33
C GLU A 214 11.45 -8.45 -2.44
N HIS A 215 10.50 -8.14 -3.31
CA HIS A 215 10.70 -7.16 -4.37
C HIS A 215 11.01 -5.77 -3.80
N LEU A 216 10.24 -5.27 -2.83
CA LEU A 216 10.51 -4.00 -2.16
C LEU A 216 11.90 -3.98 -1.52
N LEU A 217 12.26 -5.06 -0.82
CA LEU A 217 13.57 -5.22 -0.19
C LEU A 217 14.72 -5.28 -1.21
N SER A 218 14.46 -5.67 -2.46
CA SER A 218 15.47 -5.68 -3.53
C SER A 218 15.60 -4.34 -4.26
N LYS A 219 14.54 -3.52 -4.27
CA LYS A 219 14.49 -2.25 -5.02
C LYS A 219 14.89 -1.03 -4.18
N ILE A 220 14.71 -1.11 -2.89
CA ILE A 220 15.11 -0.02 -1.98
C ILE A 220 16.49 -0.37 -1.42
N PRO A 221 17.53 0.38 -1.74
CA PRO A 221 18.87 0.12 -1.19
C PRO A 221 18.84 0.28 0.33
N TYR A 222 19.26 -0.76 1.05
CA TYR A 222 19.39 -0.69 2.50
C TYR A 222 20.49 -1.60 3.00
N LYS A 223 21.03 -1.25 4.17
CA LYS A 223 21.96 -2.09 4.93
C LYS A 223 21.39 -2.26 6.34
N LYS A 224 21.73 -3.37 6.99
CA LYS A 224 21.38 -3.55 8.39
C LYS A 224 22.07 -2.47 9.23
N VAL A 225 21.26 -1.64 9.86
CA VAL A 225 21.74 -0.60 10.78
C VAL A 225 22.15 -1.29 12.09
N LYS A 226 23.33 -0.97 12.60
CA LYS A 226 23.78 -1.45 13.91
C LYS A 226 22.91 -0.79 14.99
N THR A 227 22.07 -1.56 15.65
CA THR A 227 21.34 -1.09 16.83
C THR A 227 22.25 -1.09 18.05
N LYS A 228 22.35 0.02 18.75
CA LYS A 228 23.03 0.07 20.03
C LYS A 228 22.30 -0.86 21.00
N LYS A 229 23.04 -1.72 21.72
CA LYS A 229 22.47 -2.49 22.82
C LYS A 229 21.96 -1.50 23.89
N VAL A 230 20.66 -1.45 24.08
CA VAL A 230 20.03 -0.64 25.11
C VAL A 230 19.99 -1.46 26.40
N LYS A 231 20.58 -0.95 27.46
CA LYS A 231 20.44 -1.50 28.80
C LYS A 231 19.32 -0.75 29.49
N LEU A 232 18.27 -1.45 29.93
CA LEU A 232 17.21 -0.81 30.67
C LEU A 232 17.74 -0.23 31.99
N PRO A 233 17.50 1.05 32.27
CA PRO A 233 17.88 1.61 33.56
C PRO A 233 17.01 1.00 34.68
N LYS A 234 17.54 0.97 35.88
CA LYS A 234 16.73 0.62 37.06
C LYS A 234 15.67 1.71 37.29
N ARG A 235 14.47 1.29 37.70
CA ARG A 235 13.41 2.25 38.06
C ARG A 235 13.88 3.12 39.23
N SER A 236 13.75 4.43 39.11
CA SER A 236 14.02 5.34 40.22
C SER A 236 12.96 5.15 41.32
N LYS A 237 13.40 5.14 42.59
CA LYS A 237 12.52 5.16 43.72
C LYS A 237 12.24 6.59 44.22
N LYS A 238 12.85 7.61 43.64
CA LYS A 238 12.64 9.01 44.01
C LYS A 238 11.21 9.42 43.63
N GLY A 239 10.45 9.90 44.60
CA GLY A 239 9.05 10.27 44.39
C GLY A 239 8.09 9.04 44.33
N ALA A 240 8.52 7.87 44.78
CA ALA A 240 7.64 6.71 44.83
C ALA A 240 6.41 6.99 45.71
N TYR A 241 5.25 6.61 45.22
CA TYR A 241 3.97 6.67 45.92
C TYR A 241 3.16 5.40 45.57
N ASP A 242 2.06 5.18 46.26
CA ASP A 242 1.17 4.04 46.02
C ASP A 242 0.26 4.35 44.80
N ASP A 243 0.78 4.07 43.59
CA ASP A 243 0.05 4.25 42.34
C ASP A 243 -1.03 3.17 42.13
N ASP A 244 -0.83 1.98 42.69
CA ASP A 244 -1.81 0.89 42.65
C ASP A 244 -3.08 1.27 43.41
N ALA A 245 -2.96 1.84 44.62
CA ALA A 245 -4.10 2.32 45.42
C ALA A 245 -4.86 3.45 44.69
N THR A 246 -4.15 4.29 43.95
CA THR A 246 -4.76 5.39 43.21
C THR A 246 -5.57 4.88 42.04
N ILE A 247 -5.05 3.91 41.29
CA ILE A 247 -5.69 3.33 40.10
C ILE A 247 -6.84 2.39 40.49
N ALA A 248 -6.73 1.66 41.60
CA ALA A 248 -7.76 0.74 42.10
C ALA A 248 -9.15 1.39 42.28
N ARG A 249 -9.19 2.71 42.51
CA ARG A 249 -10.43 3.49 42.63
C ARG A 249 -11.05 3.92 41.30
N ARG A 250 -10.44 3.56 40.18
CA ARG A 250 -10.93 3.94 38.84
C ARG A 250 -11.83 2.86 38.26
N ARG A 251 -12.46 3.20 37.10
CA ARG A 251 -13.30 2.23 36.38
C ARG A 251 -12.41 1.42 35.47
N PHE A 252 -12.40 0.12 35.68
CA PHE A 252 -11.69 -0.84 34.83
C PHE A 252 -12.61 -1.39 33.72
N VAL A 253 -12.04 -1.75 32.59
CA VAL A 253 -12.72 -2.59 31.62
C VAL A 253 -12.86 -3.98 32.24
N ALA A 254 -14.06 -4.57 32.16
CA ALA A 254 -14.30 -5.90 32.72
C ALA A 254 -13.41 -6.93 32.02
N GLU A 255 -12.63 -7.68 32.81
CA GLU A 255 -11.85 -8.82 32.33
C GLU A 255 -12.82 -9.99 32.09
N ARG A 256 -12.96 -10.39 30.82
CA ARG A 256 -13.85 -11.49 30.41
C ARG A 256 -13.08 -12.66 29.81
N TYR A 257 -11.75 -12.55 29.64
CA TYR A 257 -10.88 -13.54 29.02
C TYR A 257 -9.57 -13.67 29.80
#